data_36695af916011eaabc448a150d72d2b6
#
_entry.id   36695af916011eaabc448a150d72d2b6
#
_cell.length_a   1.000
_cell.length_b   1.000
_cell.length_c   1.000
_cell.angle_alpha   90.00
_cell.angle_beta   90.00
_cell.angle_gamma   90.00
#
_symmetry.space_group_name_H-M   'P 1'
#
loop_
_entity.id
_entity.type
_entity.pdbx_description
1 polymer ?
#
loop_
_entity_poly.entity_id
_entity_poly.type
_entity_poly.pdbx_seq_one_letter_code
_entity_poly.pdbx_strand_id
1 'polypeptide(L)'
;MTCRTILAAVSVACLMSTAIAAAAAAQEAAAPTIIPLETLKWNPTPFPDVTVAAIAGNPTASGMYGIFAKYRAGGTSVPHTHPDQRIVTVISGTYYAGAGTEFDESKLRPLKRGTTIIVPANAPHYAAAKDGETIVQEVGIGPSGTNIWPKAAAK
;
A
#
# COMPACT_ATOMS: atom_id res chain seq x y z
N MET A 1 -27.97 -39.87 -84.49
CA MET A 1 -28.46 -38.78 -83.60
C MET A 1 -28.34 -39.29 -82.17
N THR A 2 -27.28 -38.91 -81.50
CA THR A 2 -26.92 -39.41 -80.15
C THR A 2 -27.09 -38.31 -79.15
N CYS A 3 -28.06 -38.48 -78.28
CA CYS A 3 -28.32 -37.55 -77.17
C CYS A 3 -27.37 -37.88 -75.99
N ARG A 4 -26.47 -36.95 -75.62
CA ARG A 4 -25.60 -37.07 -74.46
C ARG A 4 -26.28 -36.44 -73.29
N THR A 5 -26.61 -37.24 -72.30
CA THR A 5 -27.10 -36.78 -70.98
C THR A 5 -25.91 -36.43 -70.11
N ILE A 6 -25.86 -35.17 -69.64
CA ILE A 6 -24.84 -34.67 -68.67
C ILE A 6 -25.38 -34.87 -67.27
N LEU A 7 -24.78 -35.78 -66.50
CA LEU A 7 -25.00 -35.87 -65.05
C LEU A 7 -24.24 -34.76 -64.34
N ALA A 8 -24.97 -33.87 -63.68
CA ALA A 8 -24.40 -32.89 -62.75
C ALA A 8 -24.27 -33.56 -61.39
N ALA A 9 -23.02 -33.71 -60.92
CA ALA A 9 -22.73 -34.14 -59.57
C ALA A 9 -22.86 -32.96 -58.65
N VAL A 10 -23.81 -32.98 -57.71
CA VAL A 10 -23.95 -32.00 -56.63
C VAL A 10 -23.12 -32.47 -55.46
N SER A 11 -21.97 -31.80 -55.24
CA SER A 11 -21.15 -32.03 -54.06
C SER A 11 -21.74 -31.26 -52.87
N VAL A 12 -22.32 -32.00 -51.94
CA VAL A 12 -22.74 -31.45 -50.63
C VAL A 12 -21.51 -31.30 -49.74
N ALA A 13 -21.01 -30.09 -49.58
CA ALA A 13 -19.98 -29.79 -48.63
C ALA A 13 -20.62 -29.70 -47.23
N CYS A 14 -20.37 -30.71 -46.40
CA CYS A 14 -20.78 -30.74 -45.00
C CYS A 14 -19.84 -29.82 -44.20
N LEU A 15 -20.28 -28.61 -43.92
CA LEU A 15 -19.59 -27.67 -43.00
C LEU A 15 -19.75 -28.17 -41.56
N MET A 16 -18.75 -28.87 -41.04
CA MET A 16 -18.65 -29.15 -39.63
C MET A 16 -18.26 -27.86 -38.88
N SER A 17 -19.26 -27.19 -38.36
CA SER A 17 -19.07 -26.09 -37.39
C SER A 17 -18.59 -26.68 -36.06
N THR A 18 -17.30 -26.67 -35.81
CA THR A 18 -16.73 -26.94 -34.47
C THR A 18 -17.06 -25.78 -33.58
N ALA A 19 -18.09 -25.91 -32.77
CA ALA A 19 -18.36 -24.99 -31.65
C ALA A 19 -17.25 -25.17 -30.61
N ILE A 20 -16.27 -24.24 -30.58
CA ILE A 20 -15.31 -24.12 -29.49
C ILE A 20 -16.11 -23.57 -28.31
N ALA A 21 -16.55 -24.44 -27.42
CA ALA A 21 -17.05 -24.07 -26.12
C ALA A 21 -15.85 -23.54 -25.29
N ALA A 22 -15.66 -22.24 -25.29
CA ALA A 22 -14.77 -21.60 -24.34
C ALA A 22 -15.36 -21.82 -22.94
N ALA A 23 -14.86 -22.81 -22.22
CA ALA A 23 -15.12 -22.95 -20.80
C ALA A 23 -14.51 -21.72 -20.11
N ALA A 24 -15.34 -20.73 -19.82
CA ALA A 24 -14.97 -19.68 -18.87
C ALA A 24 -14.75 -20.39 -17.53
N ALA A 25 -13.49 -20.64 -17.19
CA ALA A 25 -13.13 -21.05 -15.84
C ALA A 25 -13.60 -19.92 -14.93
N ALA A 26 -14.66 -20.17 -14.18
CA ALA A 26 -15.09 -19.26 -13.12
C ALA A 26 -13.91 -19.16 -12.15
N GLN A 27 -13.21 -18.04 -12.16
CA GLN A 27 -12.15 -17.77 -11.21
C GLN A 27 -12.80 -17.73 -9.84
N GLU A 28 -12.51 -18.74 -9.04
CA GLU A 28 -13.02 -18.83 -7.68
C GLU A 28 -12.63 -17.53 -6.96
N ALA A 29 -13.61 -16.76 -6.49
CA ALA A 29 -13.36 -15.50 -5.82
C ALA A 29 -12.53 -15.77 -4.56
N ALA A 30 -11.36 -15.16 -4.50
CA ALA A 30 -10.49 -15.30 -3.33
C ALA A 30 -11.24 -14.81 -2.08
N ALA A 31 -11.21 -15.61 -1.01
CA ALA A 31 -11.81 -15.24 0.25
C ALA A 31 -11.09 -14.03 0.88
N PRO A 32 -11.79 -13.18 1.64
CA PRO A 32 -11.15 -12.09 2.37
C PRO A 32 -10.09 -12.59 3.34
N THR A 33 -8.94 -11.91 3.38
CA THR A 33 -7.87 -12.20 4.34
C THR A 33 -8.11 -11.40 5.61
N ILE A 34 -8.12 -12.09 6.76
CA ILE A 34 -8.22 -11.47 8.08
C ILE A 34 -6.81 -11.43 8.68
N ILE A 35 -6.39 -10.25 9.14
CA ILE A 35 -5.06 -10.03 9.73
C ILE A 35 -5.25 -9.40 11.12
N PRO A 36 -5.32 -10.20 12.19
CA PRO A 36 -5.39 -9.68 13.55
C PRO A 36 -4.11 -8.94 13.93
N LEU A 37 -4.24 -7.82 14.65
CA LEU A 37 -3.12 -6.96 15.04
C LEU A 37 -2.04 -7.72 15.83
N GLU A 38 -2.46 -8.66 16.68
CA GLU A 38 -1.58 -9.50 17.50
C GLU A 38 -0.76 -10.50 16.71
N THR A 39 -1.13 -10.79 15.46
CA THR A 39 -0.39 -11.73 14.59
C THR A 39 0.69 -11.04 13.76
N LEU A 40 0.77 -9.72 13.81
CA LEU A 40 1.69 -8.94 12.98
C LEU A 40 3.16 -9.14 13.39
N LYS A 41 4.02 -9.23 12.40
CA LYS A 41 5.48 -9.24 12.58
C LYS A 41 6.01 -7.81 12.48
N TRP A 42 6.49 -7.30 13.60
CA TRP A 42 7.03 -5.96 13.70
C TRP A 42 8.53 -5.96 13.36
N ASN A 43 8.91 -5.11 12.43
CA ASN A 43 10.28 -4.97 11.94
C ASN A 43 10.82 -3.60 12.35
N PRO A 44 12.14 -3.49 12.62
CA PRO A 44 12.77 -2.22 12.93
C PRO A 44 12.71 -1.26 11.74
N THR A 45 12.81 0.03 12.06
CA THR A 45 12.92 1.12 11.09
C THR A 45 14.21 1.90 11.34
N PRO A 46 14.55 2.91 10.51
CA PRO A 46 15.63 3.84 10.82
C PRO A 46 15.44 4.64 12.12
N PHE A 47 14.24 4.62 12.70
CA PHE A 47 13.91 5.28 13.98
C PHE A 47 13.92 4.23 15.10
N PRO A 48 14.78 4.35 16.11
CA PRO A 48 14.91 3.33 17.17
C PRO A 48 13.63 3.04 17.94
N ASP A 49 12.72 4.03 17.97
CA ASP A 49 11.47 3.98 18.74
C ASP A 49 10.27 3.58 17.92
N VAL A 50 10.46 3.23 16.64
CA VAL A 50 9.39 2.93 15.71
C VAL A 50 9.62 1.59 15.04
N THR A 51 8.60 0.75 15.06
CA THR A 51 8.57 -0.50 14.32
C THR A 51 7.43 -0.49 13.30
N VAL A 52 7.56 -1.26 12.22
CA VAL A 52 6.53 -1.36 11.19
C VAL A 52 6.15 -2.81 10.92
N ALA A 53 4.90 -3.01 10.55
CA ALA A 53 4.39 -4.29 10.09
C ALA A 53 3.59 -4.11 8.79
N ALA A 54 3.93 -4.89 7.77
CA ALA A 54 3.16 -4.89 6.53
C ALA A 54 1.83 -5.61 6.71
N ILE A 55 0.74 -5.01 6.21
CA ILE A 55 -0.61 -5.58 6.20
C ILE A 55 -1.10 -5.84 4.78
N ALA A 56 -0.56 -5.15 3.78
CA ALA A 56 -0.87 -5.38 2.37
C ALA A 56 0.30 -4.90 1.50
N GLY A 57 0.53 -5.57 0.39
CA GLY A 57 1.54 -5.20 -0.59
C GLY A 57 2.98 -5.16 -0.04
N ASN A 58 3.86 -4.54 -0.80
CA ASN A 58 5.24 -4.30 -0.41
C ASN A 58 5.58 -2.83 -0.67
N PRO A 59 5.93 -2.03 0.37
CA PRO A 59 6.25 -0.62 0.19
C PRO A 59 7.37 -0.35 -0.82
N THR A 60 8.34 -1.25 -0.96
CA THR A 60 9.48 -1.05 -1.87
C THR A 60 9.19 -1.46 -3.31
N ALA A 61 8.05 -2.09 -3.58
CA ALA A 61 7.61 -2.48 -4.93
C ALA A 61 6.56 -1.51 -5.48
N SER A 62 6.31 -1.59 -6.78
CA SER A 62 5.20 -0.86 -7.40
C SER A 62 3.85 -1.39 -6.93
N GLY A 63 2.86 -0.52 -6.81
CA GLY A 63 1.50 -0.85 -6.40
C GLY A 63 1.12 -0.34 -5.02
N MET A 64 -0.11 -0.61 -4.64
CA MET A 64 -0.63 -0.23 -3.33
C MET A 64 0.05 -1.03 -2.21
N TYR A 65 0.37 -0.34 -1.13
CA TYR A 65 0.80 -0.97 0.11
C TYR A 65 0.03 -0.42 1.31
N GLY A 66 -0.03 -1.22 2.36
CA GLY A 66 -0.51 -0.81 3.69
C GLY A 66 0.43 -1.34 4.75
N ILE A 67 0.78 -0.50 5.70
CA ILE A 67 1.58 -0.86 6.87
C ILE A 67 0.94 -0.29 8.14
N PHE A 68 1.25 -0.91 9.28
CA PHE A 68 1.15 -0.23 10.56
C PHE A 68 2.54 0.25 11.00
N ALA A 69 2.59 1.46 11.54
CA ALA A 69 3.75 1.97 12.25
C ALA A 69 3.40 2.12 13.73
N LYS A 70 4.23 1.53 14.59
CA LYS A 70 4.04 1.54 16.03
C LYS A 70 5.19 2.31 16.68
N TYR A 71 4.82 3.36 17.37
CA TYR A 71 5.69 4.20 18.19
C TYR A 71 5.60 3.73 19.64
N ARG A 72 6.71 3.41 20.28
CA ARG A 72 6.71 3.17 21.73
C ARG A 72 6.36 4.45 22.49
N ALA A 73 5.96 4.33 23.75
CA ALA A 73 5.72 5.48 24.62
C ALA A 73 6.97 6.37 24.71
N GLY A 74 6.82 7.68 24.47
CA GLY A 74 7.90 8.66 24.39
C GLY A 74 8.72 8.60 23.10
N GLY A 75 8.37 7.69 22.17
CA GLY A 75 9.10 7.49 20.93
C GLY A 75 8.90 8.60 19.90
N THR A 76 9.91 8.80 19.06
CA THR A 76 9.93 9.84 18.04
C THR A 76 10.43 9.32 16.69
N SER A 77 9.97 9.95 15.62
CA SER A 77 10.65 9.93 14.32
C SER A 77 11.18 11.32 14.02
N VAL A 78 12.49 11.40 13.76
CA VAL A 78 13.14 12.66 13.36
C VAL A 78 12.66 13.12 12.00
N PRO A 79 12.92 14.38 11.58
CA PRO A 79 12.55 14.87 10.27
C PRO A 79 13.01 13.94 9.15
N HIS A 80 12.07 13.58 8.29
CA HIS A 80 12.27 12.66 7.16
C HIS A 80 11.26 12.92 6.05
N THR A 81 11.48 12.29 4.91
CA THR A 81 10.57 12.34 3.77
C THR A 81 10.32 10.94 3.22
N HIS A 82 9.27 10.83 2.42
CA HIS A 82 8.96 9.63 1.63
C HIS A 82 8.78 10.02 0.17
N PRO A 83 9.21 9.19 -0.80
CA PRO A 83 9.05 9.52 -2.22
C PRO A 83 7.60 9.49 -2.69
N ASP A 84 6.72 8.81 -1.96
CA ASP A 84 5.28 8.68 -2.23
C ASP A 84 4.43 9.59 -1.35
N GLN A 85 3.24 9.92 -1.83
CA GLN A 85 2.19 10.45 -0.99
C GLN A 85 1.54 9.30 -0.22
N ARG A 86 1.24 9.51 1.06
CA ARG A 86 0.57 8.52 1.89
C ARG A 86 -0.53 9.11 2.74
N ILE A 87 -1.49 8.26 3.05
CA ILE A 87 -2.56 8.51 4.01
C ILE A 87 -2.14 7.87 5.32
N VAL A 88 -2.14 8.64 6.40
CA VAL A 88 -1.80 8.19 7.75
C VAL A 88 -3.01 8.34 8.65
N THR A 89 -3.49 7.24 9.22
CA THR A 89 -4.66 7.21 10.12
C THR A 89 -4.26 6.70 11.50
N VAL A 90 -4.63 7.42 12.54
CA VAL A 90 -4.36 7.02 13.93
C VAL A 90 -5.30 5.89 14.33
N ILE A 91 -4.73 4.72 14.62
CA ILE A 91 -5.47 3.52 15.03
C ILE A 91 -5.62 3.45 16.55
N SER A 92 -4.55 3.79 17.29
CA SER A 92 -4.57 3.84 18.75
C SER A 92 -3.60 4.89 19.28
N GLY A 93 -3.84 5.38 20.51
CA GLY A 93 -3.03 6.40 21.13
C GLY A 93 -3.27 7.80 20.59
N THR A 94 -2.29 8.69 20.80
CA THR A 94 -2.25 10.06 20.28
C THR A 94 -0.99 10.24 19.47
N TYR A 95 -1.15 10.48 18.17
CA TYR A 95 -0.04 10.72 17.25
C TYR A 95 0.24 12.22 17.17
N TYR A 96 1.41 12.63 17.61
CA TYR A 96 1.85 14.02 17.54
C TYR A 96 2.60 14.26 16.26
N ALA A 97 2.00 14.97 15.30
CA ALA A 97 2.59 15.22 14.00
C ALA A 97 3.13 16.64 13.86
N GLY A 98 4.32 16.78 13.31
CA GLY A 98 4.96 18.03 12.96
C GLY A 98 5.42 18.05 11.51
N ALA A 99 5.49 19.24 10.91
CA ALA A 99 5.99 19.46 9.56
C ALA A 99 7.23 20.35 9.58
N GLY A 100 8.17 20.05 8.69
CA GLY A 100 9.41 20.81 8.53
C GLY A 100 10.66 19.94 8.64
N THR A 101 11.79 20.60 8.48
CA THR A 101 13.11 19.99 8.40
C THR A 101 13.85 19.92 9.73
N GLU A 102 13.28 20.51 10.78
CA GLU A 102 13.80 20.50 12.14
C GLU A 102 12.74 19.98 13.10
N PHE A 103 13.15 19.10 14.02
CA PHE A 103 12.26 18.60 15.06
C PHE A 103 12.00 19.73 16.06
N ASP A 104 10.77 20.19 16.13
CA ASP A 104 10.33 21.23 17.04
C ASP A 104 9.10 20.72 17.80
N GLU A 105 9.33 20.40 19.07
CA GLU A 105 8.28 19.83 19.94
C GLU A 105 7.10 20.78 20.12
N SER A 106 7.33 22.10 20.07
CA SER A 106 6.30 23.12 20.23
C SER A 106 5.32 23.19 19.05
N LYS A 107 5.75 22.67 17.89
CA LYS A 107 4.93 22.62 16.66
C LYS A 107 4.20 21.30 16.49
N LEU A 108 4.39 20.34 17.36
CA LEU A 108 3.67 19.08 17.31
C LEU A 108 2.19 19.28 17.56
N ARG A 109 1.38 18.73 16.68
CA ARG A 109 -0.10 18.77 16.78
C ARG A 109 -0.61 17.40 17.21
N PRO A 110 -1.37 17.30 18.31
CA PRO A 110 -1.95 16.04 18.75
C PRO A 110 -3.09 15.60 17.83
N LEU A 111 -2.98 14.41 17.30
CA LEU A 111 -3.97 13.75 16.46
C LEU A 111 -4.47 12.51 17.20
N LYS A 112 -5.74 12.52 17.55
CA LYS A 112 -6.39 11.43 18.30
C LYS A 112 -6.80 10.30 17.37
N ARG A 113 -7.08 9.13 17.94
CA ARG A 113 -7.64 7.97 17.25
C ARG A 113 -8.76 8.37 16.28
N GLY A 114 -8.69 7.82 15.05
CA GLY A 114 -9.60 8.11 13.95
C GLY A 114 -9.24 9.34 13.12
N THR A 115 -8.28 10.17 13.57
CA THR A 115 -7.79 11.28 12.75
C THR A 115 -6.96 10.74 11.59
N THR A 116 -7.18 11.31 10.41
CA THR A 116 -6.43 10.99 9.19
C THR A 116 -5.73 12.24 8.68
N ILE A 117 -4.48 12.09 8.26
CA ILE A 117 -3.72 13.12 7.56
C ILE A 117 -3.21 12.59 6.23
N ILE A 118 -2.99 13.48 5.29
CA ILE A 118 -2.31 13.20 4.01
C ILE A 118 -0.92 13.80 4.11
N VAL A 119 0.10 12.97 3.97
CA VAL A 119 1.50 13.38 3.90
C VAL A 119 1.88 13.40 2.42
N PRO A 120 2.14 14.58 1.82
CA PRO A 120 2.53 14.67 0.43
C PRO A 120 3.89 14.02 0.18
N ALA A 121 4.12 13.56 -1.05
CA ALA A 121 5.42 13.07 -1.47
C ALA A 121 6.51 14.11 -1.21
N ASN A 122 7.64 13.67 -0.69
CA ASN A 122 8.82 14.47 -0.37
C ASN A 122 8.61 15.63 0.63
N ALA A 123 7.45 15.70 1.31
CA ALA A 123 7.21 16.69 2.35
C ALA A 123 7.97 16.30 3.63
N PRO A 124 8.89 17.15 4.14
CA PRO A 124 9.57 16.89 5.41
C PRO A 124 8.59 16.94 6.58
N HIS A 125 8.63 15.91 7.40
CA HIS A 125 7.78 15.79 8.58
C HIS A 125 8.44 14.96 9.67
N TYR A 126 7.89 15.02 10.87
CA TYR A 126 8.36 14.30 12.04
C TYR A 126 7.18 13.99 12.97
N ALA A 127 7.37 13.08 13.91
CA ALA A 127 6.30 12.70 14.84
C ALA A 127 6.80 12.25 16.20
N ALA A 128 5.87 12.18 17.14
CA ALA A 128 6.11 11.67 18.49
C ALA A 128 4.86 10.94 19.03
N ALA A 129 5.10 10.05 20.01
CA ALA A 129 4.09 9.38 20.83
C ALA A 129 4.26 9.77 22.29
N LYS A 130 3.78 10.94 22.69
CA LYS A 130 4.06 11.54 24.02
C LYS A 130 3.26 10.91 25.15
N ASP A 131 2.01 10.51 24.88
CA ASP A 131 1.05 10.10 25.89
C ASP A 131 0.96 8.56 26.07
N GLY A 132 1.86 7.82 25.43
CA GLY A 132 1.85 6.36 25.45
C GLY A 132 2.14 5.76 24.07
N GLU A 133 2.06 4.43 23.96
CA GLU A 133 2.22 3.74 22.69
C GLU A 133 1.16 4.21 21.68
N THR A 134 1.59 4.45 20.46
CA THR A 134 0.72 4.92 19.38
C THR A 134 0.90 4.04 18.15
N ILE A 135 -0.21 3.63 17.53
CA ILE A 135 -0.21 2.91 16.27
C ILE A 135 -0.93 3.75 15.22
N VAL A 136 -0.29 3.94 14.09
CA VAL A 136 -0.87 4.54 12.90
C VAL A 136 -0.89 3.54 11.76
N GLN A 137 -1.90 3.62 10.91
CA GLN A 137 -1.93 2.94 9.62
C GLN A 137 -1.42 3.91 8.55
N GLU A 138 -0.55 3.43 7.68
CA GLU A 138 -0.08 4.17 6.51
C GLU A 138 -0.44 3.39 5.24
N VAL A 139 -1.02 4.09 4.27
CA VAL A 139 -1.38 3.54 2.96
C VAL A 139 -0.82 4.44 1.88
N GLY A 140 -0.15 3.86 0.91
CA GLY A 140 0.45 4.59 -0.21
C GLY A 140 0.57 3.75 -1.47
N ILE A 141 1.16 4.35 -2.48
CA ILE A 141 1.51 3.69 -3.75
C ILE A 141 3.05 3.66 -3.84
N GLY A 142 3.60 2.46 -3.84
CA GLY A 142 5.04 2.25 -3.97
C GLY A 142 5.58 2.45 -5.41
N PRO A 143 6.89 2.52 -5.57
CA PRO A 143 7.91 2.26 -4.56
C PRO A 143 8.06 3.40 -3.54
N SER A 144 8.16 3.02 -2.28
CA SER A 144 8.32 3.91 -1.14
C SER A 144 9.63 3.63 -0.39
N GLY A 145 9.98 4.53 0.50
CA GLY A 145 11.11 4.44 1.40
C GLY A 145 11.10 5.57 2.41
N THR A 146 12.07 5.56 3.32
CA THR A 146 12.25 6.63 4.31
C THR A 146 13.61 7.27 4.10
N ASN A 147 13.61 8.57 3.81
CA ASN A 147 14.81 9.39 3.65
C ASN A 147 14.92 10.31 4.86
N ILE A 148 15.86 10.02 5.75
CA ILE A 148 16.13 10.89 6.90
C ILE A 148 16.59 12.25 6.37
N TRP A 149 15.94 13.33 6.87
CA TRP A 149 16.34 14.68 6.51
C TRP A 149 17.71 14.99 7.11
N PRO A 150 18.66 15.52 6.33
CA PRO A 150 19.98 15.80 6.84
C PRO A 150 19.90 16.80 7.99
N LYS A 151 20.50 16.46 9.14
CA LYS A 151 20.70 17.44 10.19
C LYS A 151 21.56 18.57 9.61
N ALA A 152 21.14 19.84 9.78
CA ALA A 152 21.96 20.97 9.36
C ALA A 152 23.38 20.79 9.89
N ALA A 153 24.39 20.89 9.03
CA ALA A 153 25.78 20.85 9.47
C ALA A 153 25.97 21.96 10.53
N ALA A 154 26.49 21.60 11.68
CA ALA A 154 26.83 22.58 12.70
C ALA A 154 27.81 23.60 12.07
N LYS A 155 27.43 24.90 12.07
CA LYS A 155 28.30 25.99 11.61
C LYS A 155 29.40 26.21 12.63
#